data_190157eb89cfa9ca8351f6f80add1fc5
#
_entry.id   190157eb89cfa9ca8351f6f80add1fc5
#
_cell.length_a   1.000
_cell.length_b   1.000
_cell.length_c   1.000
_cell.angle_alpha   90.00
_cell.angle_beta   90.00
_cell.angle_gamma   90.00
#
_symmetry.space_group_name_H-M   'P 1'
#
loop_
_entity.id
_entity.type
_entity.pdbx_description
1 polymer ?
#
loop_
_entity_poly.entity_id
_entity_poly.type
_entity_poly.pdbx_seq_one_letter_code
_entity_poly.pdbx_strand_id
1 'polypeptide(L)'
;MLTIQGLSYRYGRRGAPVLNGVNLTLARGEIGILLGRNGSGKTTLFRNILGLCTPDSGSIRLDGLEMTTLSPRRRARYIACVPQDICFGALTVFDSVLLGRLSRFGLQAGAADHAAASQVLEELGLSALSGRNVTELSGGERQKVAIARALVQEPQLLVLDEPTGNLDIANEQLLMRLAKKAAQERHIAVLSSLHDLNQALSLGDRFFFLKDGVITCTIPRDGVTSGILRDALGGDLRLVEVEGERIVLHGRAT
;
A
#
# COMPACT_ATOMS: atom_id res chain seq x y z
N MET A 1 3.48 5.06 -13.63
CA MET A 1 4.12 6.03 -12.72
C MET A 1 3.05 6.81 -11.97
N LEU A 2 3.08 6.78 -10.64
CA LEU A 2 2.26 7.64 -9.79
C LEU A 2 2.93 9.01 -9.67
N THR A 3 2.18 10.08 -9.88
CA THR A 3 2.65 11.46 -9.68
C THR A 3 1.59 12.24 -8.90
N ILE A 4 1.99 12.80 -7.76
CA ILE A 4 1.15 13.68 -6.93
C ILE A 4 1.82 15.05 -6.94
N GLN A 5 1.04 16.11 -7.21
CA GLN A 5 1.55 17.49 -7.31
C GLN A 5 0.67 18.44 -6.52
N GLY A 6 1.26 19.12 -5.55
CA GLY A 6 0.63 20.19 -4.77
C GLY A 6 -0.62 19.76 -3.99
N LEU A 7 -0.71 18.45 -3.60
CA LEU A 7 -1.91 17.90 -2.99
C LEU A 7 -2.12 18.46 -1.59
N SER A 8 -3.28 19.11 -1.40
CA SER A 8 -3.68 19.65 -0.10
C SER A 8 -5.07 19.14 0.28
N TYR A 9 -5.27 18.86 1.57
CA TYR A 9 -6.54 18.35 2.08
C TYR A 9 -6.75 18.72 3.55
N ARG A 10 -8.00 19.03 3.89
CA ARG A 10 -8.48 19.23 5.28
C ARG A 10 -9.79 18.50 5.54
N TYR A 11 -10.00 18.06 6.78
CA TYR A 11 -11.29 17.54 7.22
C TYR A 11 -12.23 18.68 7.56
N GLY A 12 -13.30 18.83 6.76
CA GLY A 12 -14.29 19.89 6.96
C GLY A 12 -13.79 21.28 6.54
N ARG A 13 -14.72 22.20 6.30
CA ARG A 13 -14.43 23.54 5.73
C ARG A 13 -13.56 24.44 6.62
N ARG A 14 -13.57 24.23 7.94
CA ARG A 14 -12.84 25.06 8.92
C ARG A 14 -11.68 24.31 9.60
N GLY A 15 -11.42 23.05 9.23
CA GLY A 15 -10.34 22.24 9.79
C GLY A 15 -8.96 22.76 9.42
N ALA A 16 -7.96 22.47 10.25
CA ALA A 16 -6.56 22.68 9.88
C ALA A 16 -6.19 21.76 8.70
N PRO A 17 -5.32 22.20 7.78
CA PRO A 17 -4.79 21.36 6.71
C PRO A 17 -4.11 20.12 7.29
N VAL A 18 -4.48 18.93 6.81
CA VAL A 18 -3.83 17.65 7.17
C VAL A 18 -2.78 17.28 6.14
N LEU A 19 -3.00 17.66 4.88
CA LEU A 19 -2.00 17.60 3.81
C LEU A 19 -1.82 19.00 3.25
N ASN A 20 -0.56 19.39 3.02
CA ASN A 20 -0.22 20.75 2.60
C ASN A 20 0.81 20.71 1.47
N GLY A 21 0.35 20.77 0.22
CA GLY A 21 1.21 20.83 -0.96
C GLY A 21 2.07 19.57 -1.16
N VAL A 22 1.54 18.36 -0.85
CA VAL A 22 2.28 17.10 -0.99
C VAL A 22 2.69 16.87 -2.43
N ASN A 23 3.98 16.57 -2.63
CA ASN A 23 4.55 16.16 -3.92
C ASN A 23 5.21 14.78 -3.76
N LEU A 24 4.89 13.85 -4.68
CA LEU A 24 5.40 12.49 -4.65
C LEU A 24 5.44 11.93 -6.07
N THR A 25 6.51 11.22 -6.41
CA THR A 25 6.61 10.47 -7.66
C THR A 25 7.14 9.07 -7.39
N LEU A 26 6.44 8.05 -7.91
CA LEU A 26 6.79 6.64 -7.77
C LEU A 26 6.69 5.96 -9.14
N ALA A 27 7.76 5.29 -9.55
CA ALA A 27 7.79 4.60 -10.83
C ALA A 27 6.98 3.29 -10.82
N ARG A 28 6.64 2.77 -11.99
CA ARG A 28 6.13 1.39 -12.11
C ARG A 28 7.22 0.40 -11.74
N GLY A 29 6.85 -0.69 -11.07
CA GLY A 29 7.80 -1.69 -10.58
C GLY A 29 8.58 -1.26 -9.34
N GLU A 30 8.39 -0.02 -8.87
CA GLU A 30 9.07 0.53 -7.68
C GLU A 30 8.18 0.39 -6.45
N ILE A 31 8.81 0.09 -5.31
CA ILE A 31 8.14 0.04 -4.00
C ILE A 31 8.52 1.30 -3.23
N GLY A 32 7.54 2.18 -3.06
CA GLY A 32 7.64 3.38 -2.22
C GLY A 32 7.17 3.12 -0.81
N ILE A 33 7.97 3.53 0.16
CA ILE A 33 7.59 3.47 1.58
C ILE A 33 7.30 4.87 2.10
N LEU A 34 6.10 5.05 2.61
CA LEU A 34 5.66 6.28 3.25
C LEU A 34 5.91 6.18 4.75
N LEU A 35 6.91 6.89 5.23
CA LEU A 35 7.30 6.97 6.65
C LEU A 35 6.82 8.30 7.24
N GLY A 36 6.46 8.27 8.52
CA GLY A 36 6.06 9.44 9.27
C GLY A 36 5.45 9.06 10.61
N ARG A 37 5.49 9.99 11.56
CA ARG A 37 4.90 9.77 12.90
C ARG A 37 3.38 9.59 12.82
N ASN A 38 2.80 9.05 13.89
CA ASN A 38 1.34 8.98 14.00
C ASN A 38 0.75 10.39 13.89
N GLY A 39 -0.34 10.54 13.12
CA GLY A 39 -0.96 11.84 12.86
C GLY A 39 -0.28 12.69 11.76
N SER A 40 0.81 12.23 11.12
CA SER A 40 1.48 12.99 10.06
C SER A 40 0.66 13.13 8.76
N GLY A 41 -0.41 12.34 8.59
CA GLY A 41 -1.29 12.40 7.41
C GLY A 41 -1.17 11.20 6.46
N LYS A 42 -0.45 10.12 6.81
CA LYS A 42 -0.27 8.93 5.95
C LYS A 42 -1.60 8.35 5.46
N THR A 43 -2.49 7.97 6.38
CA THR A 43 -3.82 7.43 6.04
C THR A 43 -4.66 8.44 5.26
N THR A 44 -4.52 9.73 5.54
CA THR A 44 -5.21 10.79 4.78
C THR A 44 -4.70 10.87 3.35
N LEU A 45 -3.38 10.75 3.13
CA LEU A 45 -2.80 10.68 1.79
C LEU A 45 -3.33 9.47 1.02
N PHE A 46 -3.33 8.29 1.65
CA PHE A 46 -3.89 7.07 1.03
C PHE A 46 -5.38 7.22 0.70
N ARG A 47 -6.19 7.80 1.59
CA ARG A 47 -7.61 8.07 1.32
C ARG A 47 -7.80 8.99 0.11
N ASN A 48 -6.95 9.99 -0.09
CA ASN A 48 -6.99 10.84 -1.27
C ASN A 48 -6.58 10.07 -2.54
N ILE A 49 -5.51 9.27 -2.49
CA ILE A 49 -5.08 8.41 -3.61
C ILE A 49 -6.20 7.44 -4.01
N LEU A 50 -6.84 6.79 -3.03
CA LEU A 50 -7.95 5.86 -3.25
C LEU A 50 -9.26 6.54 -3.69
N GLY A 51 -9.36 7.86 -3.52
CA GLY A 51 -10.58 8.63 -3.82
C GLY A 51 -11.67 8.51 -2.79
N LEU A 52 -11.33 8.13 -1.58
CA LEU A 52 -12.21 8.14 -0.41
C LEU A 52 -12.37 9.56 0.16
N CYS A 53 -11.48 10.47 -0.23
CA CYS A 53 -11.52 11.90 0.05
C CYS A 53 -11.25 12.66 -1.24
N THR A 54 -11.84 13.85 -1.37
CA THR A 54 -11.57 14.77 -2.48
C THR A 54 -10.59 15.84 -2.00
N PRO A 55 -9.43 16.01 -2.63
CA PRO A 55 -8.46 17.03 -2.24
C PRO A 55 -9.02 18.45 -2.43
N ASP A 56 -8.56 19.39 -1.59
CA ASP A 56 -8.88 20.81 -1.74
C ASP A 56 -8.16 21.41 -2.97
N SER A 57 -6.93 20.93 -3.23
CA SER A 57 -6.12 21.34 -4.39
C SER A 57 -5.08 20.29 -4.74
N GLY A 58 -4.44 20.48 -5.89
CA GLY A 58 -3.42 19.58 -6.42
C GLY A 58 -3.98 18.50 -7.34
N SER A 59 -3.12 17.60 -7.77
CA SER A 59 -3.48 16.52 -8.70
C SER A 59 -2.86 15.19 -8.30
N ILE A 60 -3.53 14.09 -8.65
CA ILE A 60 -3.06 12.71 -8.51
C ILE A 60 -3.16 12.06 -9.88
N ARG A 61 -2.03 11.73 -10.47
CA ARG A 61 -1.96 11.13 -11.80
C ARG A 61 -1.31 9.75 -11.75
N LEU A 62 -1.89 8.84 -12.51
CA LEU A 62 -1.32 7.52 -12.74
C LEU A 62 -1.13 7.33 -14.24
N ASP A 63 0.13 7.22 -14.68
CA ASP A 63 0.54 7.22 -16.09
C ASP A 63 -0.05 8.36 -16.92
N GLY A 64 -0.07 9.56 -16.34
CA GLY A 64 -0.63 10.75 -16.97
C GLY A 64 -2.16 10.90 -16.83
N LEU A 65 -2.89 9.84 -16.49
CA LEU A 65 -4.33 9.90 -16.27
C LEU A 65 -4.65 10.52 -14.91
N GLU A 66 -5.46 11.58 -14.91
CA GLU A 66 -5.90 12.27 -13.70
C GLU A 66 -6.89 11.41 -12.91
N MET A 67 -6.51 11.02 -11.68
CA MET A 67 -7.33 10.15 -10.84
C MET A 67 -8.45 10.90 -10.11
N THR A 68 -8.25 12.18 -9.78
CA THR A 68 -9.20 12.96 -8.97
C THR A 68 -10.54 13.21 -9.70
N THR A 69 -10.53 13.18 -11.03
CA THR A 69 -11.73 13.37 -11.88
C THR A 69 -12.48 12.07 -12.17
N LEU A 70 -11.90 10.91 -11.86
CA LEU A 70 -12.53 9.63 -12.11
C LEU A 70 -13.58 9.29 -11.04
N SER A 71 -14.69 8.68 -11.49
CA SER A 71 -15.64 8.07 -10.56
C SER A 71 -14.95 6.95 -9.74
N PRO A 72 -15.42 6.65 -8.51
CA PRO A 72 -14.83 5.60 -7.67
C PRO A 72 -14.68 4.26 -8.39
N ARG A 73 -15.71 3.85 -9.15
CA ARG A 73 -15.69 2.61 -9.94
C ARG A 73 -14.62 2.62 -11.04
N ARG A 74 -14.41 3.75 -11.72
CA ARG A 74 -13.36 3.86 -12.75
C ARG A 74 -11.98 3.88 -12.11
N ARG A 75 -11.80 4.61 -11.01
CA ARG A 75 -10.54 4.65 -10.25
C ARG A 75 -10.14 3.28 -9.74
N ALA A 76 -11.10 2.49 -9.23
CA ALA A 76 -10.88 1.11 -8.78
C ALA A 76 -10.38 0.14 -9.86
N ARG A 77 -10.33 0.51 -11.12
CA ARG A 77 -9.68 -0.27 -12.18
C ARG A 77 -8.17 -0.08 -12.24
N TYR A 78 -7.66 0.97 -11.59
CA TYR A 78 -6.25 1.36 -11.64
C TYR A 78 -5.56 1.22 -10.30
N ILE A 79 -6.28 1.40 -9.20
CA ILE A 79 -5.73 1.44 -7.85
C ILE A 79 -6.42 0.38 -6.99
N ALA A 80 -5.64 -0.55 -6.45
CA ALA A 80 -6.09 -1.50 -5.43
C ALA A 80 -5.51 -1.14 -4.07
N CYS A 81 -6.18 -1.61 -3.00
CA CYS A 81 -5.74 -1.39 -1.63
C CYS A 81 -5.84 -2.67 -0.82
N VAL A 82 -4.83 -2.92 0.00
CA VAL A 82 -4.89 -3.83 1.15
C VAL A 82 -4.87 -2.96 2.40
N PRO A 83 -6.01 -2.80 3.08
CA PRO A 83 -6.09 -1.98 4.30
C PRO A 83 -5.50 -2.71 5.51
N GLN A 84 -5.24 -1.98 6.58
CA GLN A 84 -4.78 -2.51 7.85
C GLN A 84 -5.76 -3.54 8.43
N ASP A 85 -7.04 -3.21 8.49
CA ASP A 85 -8.10 -4.09 8.94
C ASP A 85 -8.85 -4.69 7.76
N ILE A 86 -8.76 -6.00 7.58
CA ILE A 86 -9.36 -6.72 6.47
C ILE A 86 -10.65 -7.37 6.92
N CYS A 87 -11.77 -6.90 6.36
CA CYS A 87 -13.08 -7.50 6.55
C CYS A 87 -13.53 -8.20 5.27
N PHE A 88 -13.84 -9.50 5.35
CA PHE A 88 -14.26 -10.30 4.20
C PHE A 88 -15.76 -10.65 4.20
N GLY A 89 -16.42 -10.56 5.36
CA GLY A 89 -17.76 -11.11 5.54
C GLY A 89 -17.76 -12.65 5.47
N ALA A 90 -18.95 -13.25 5.34
CA ALA A 90 -19.15 -14.70 5.23
C ALA A 90 -19.09 -15.13 3.74
N LEU A 91 -17.96 -14.91 3.09
CA LEU A 91 -17.74 -15.26 1.68
C LEU A 91 -16.79 -16.44 1.55
N THR A 92 -16.90 -17.20 0.46
CA THR A 92 -15.85 -18.14 0.10
C THR A 92 -14.58 -17.40 -0.32
N VAL A 93 -13.44 -18.08 -0.29
CA VAL A 93 -12.18 -17.56 -0.81
C VAL A 93 -12.33 -17.10 -2.26
N PHE A 94 -12.97 -17.94 -3.08
CA PHE A 94 -13.20 -17.62 -4.49
C PHE A 94 -14.04 -16.36 -4.66
N ASP A 95 -15.20 -16.27 -4.00
CA ASP A 95 -16.09 -15.12 -4.10
C ASP A 95 -15.42 -13.84 -3.59
N SER A 96 -14.66 -13.95 -2.49
CA SER A 96 -13.92 -12.84 -1.93
C SER A 96 -12.88 -12.28 -2.92
N VAL A 97 -12.16 -13.15 -3.65
CA VAL A 97 -11.22 -12.72 -4.68
C VAL A 97 -11.96 -12.16 -5.89
N LEU A 98 -13.03 -12.83 -6.34
CA LEU A 98 -13.84 -12.38 -7.49
C LEU A 98 -14.41 -10.97 -7.28
N LEU A 99 -14.76 -10.60 -6.04
CA LEU A 99 -15.19 -9.23 -5.70
C LEU A 99 -14.13 -8.15 -6.05
N GLY A 100 -12.85 -8.50 -6.10
CA GLY A 100 -11.81 -7.58 -6.58
C GLY A 100 -12.06 -7.08 -8.01
N ARG A 101 -12.78 -7.84 -8.82
CA ARG A 101 -13.14 -7.47 -10.21
C ARG A 101 -14.45 -6.68 -10.34
N LEU A 102 -15.11 -6.35 -9.22
CA LEU A 102 -16.42 -5.65 -9.22
C LEU A 102 -16.42 -4.35 -10.06
N SER A 103 -15.27 -3.67 -10.15
CA SER A 103 -15.13 -2.47 -10.99
C SER A 103 -15.14 -2.77 -12.50
N ARG A 104 -14.89 -4.01 -12.90
CA ARG A 104 -14.73 -4.46 -14.30
C ARG A 104 -15.97 -5.10 -14.88
N PHE A 105 -16.69 -5.94 -14.13
CA PHE A 105 -17.89 -6.59 -14.64
C PHE A 105 -19.17 -5.74 -14.45
N GLY A 106 -20.22 -6.07 -15.20
CA GLY A 106 -21.53 -5.38 -15.18
C GLY A 106 -22.42 -5.83 -14.02
N LEU A 107 -23.58 -6.43 -14.36
CA LEU A 107 -24.51 -7.01 -13.37
C LEU A 107 -24.01 -8.33 -12.79
N GLN A 108 -23.23 -9.09 -13.58
CA GLN A 108 -22.69 -10.38 -13.18
C GLN A 108 -21.25 -10.53 -13.70
N ALA A 109 -20.45 -11.30 -12.98
CA ALA A 109 -19.11 -11.68 -13.41
C ALA A 109 -19.19 -12.62 -14.62
N GLY A 110 -18.37 -12.37 -15.63
CA GLY A 110 -18.27 -13.21 -16.82
C GLY A 110 -17.20 -14.30 -16.69
N ALA A 111 -17.09 -15.16 -17.70
CA ALA A 111 -16.10 -16.24 -17.75
C ALA A 111 -14.66 -15.71 -17.59
N ALA A 112 -14.33 -14.55 -18.17
CA ALA A 112 -13.01 -13.92 -18.03
C ALA A 112 -12.72 -13.49 -16.58
N ASP A 113 -13.73 -13.05 -15.83
CA ASP A 113 -13.55 -12.66 -14.42
C ASP A 113 -13.32 -13.88 -13.54
N HIS A 114 -14.05 -14.97 -13.79
CA HIS A 114 -13.85 -16.24 -13.10
C HIS A 114 -12.47 -16.84 -13.40
N ALA A 115 -12.03 -16.81 -14.66
CA ALA A 115 -10.69 -17.27 -15.05
C ALA A 115 -9.59 -16.47 -14.35
N ALA A 116 -9.72 -15.15 -14.31
CA ALA A 116 -8.74 -14.28 -13.62
C ALA A 116 -8.68 -14.56 -12.11
N ALA A 117 -9.84 -14.80 -11.46
CA ALA A 117 -9.88 -15.17 -10.05
C ALA A 117 -9.20 -16.52 -9.80
N SER A 118 -9.50 -17.54 -10.63
CA SER A 118 -8.85 -18.87 -10.55
C SER A 118 -7.34 -18.78 -10.73
N GLN A 119 -6.87 -18.01 -11.71
CA GLN A 119 -5.45 -17.81 -11.98
C GLN A 119 -4.73 -17.21 -10.78
N VAL A 120 -5.26 -16.13 -10.19
CA VAL A 120 -4.64 -15.49 -9.01
C VAL A 120 -4.64 -16.43 -7.80
N LEU A 121 -5.70 -17.21 -7.60
CA LEU A 121 -5.74 -18.23 -6.54
C LEU A 121 -4.67 -19.30 -6.73
N GLU A 122 -4.44 -19.75 -7.95
CA GLU A 122 -3.37 -20.69 -8.28
C GLU A 122 -1.99 -20.10 -8.03
N GLU A 123 -1.73 -18.89 -8.52
CA GLU A 123 -0.45 -18.18 -8.33
C GLU A 123 -0.06 -18.00 -6.85
N LEU A 124 -1.06 -17.85 -5.97
CA LEU A 124 -0.85 -17.66 -4.52
C LEU A 124 -0.99 -18.95 -3.71
N GLY A 125 -1.22 -20.10 -4.37
CA GLY A 125 -1.38 -21.39 -3.72
C GLY A 125 -2.66 -21.50 -2.88
N LEU A 126 -3.74 -20.86 -3.30
CA LEU A 126 -5.03 -20.82 -2.60
C LEU A 126 -6.11 -21.70 -3.25
N SER A 127 -5.82 -22.37 -4.37
CA SER A 127 -6.81 -23.15 -5.15
C SER A 127 -7.53 -24.20 -4.31
N ALA A 128 -6.81 -24.91 -3.43
CA ALA A 128 -7.39 -25.93 -2.55
C ALA A 128 -8.35 -25.35 -1.48
N LEU A 129 -8.26 -24.04 -1.23
CA LEU A 129 -9.09 -23.33 -0.25
C LEU A 129 -10.25 -22.56 -0.89
N SER A 130 -10.37 -22.58 -2.22
CA SER A 130 -11.30 -21.72 -2.99
C SER A 130 -12.76 -21.79 -2.52
N GLY A 131 -13.25 -22.96 -2.14
CA GLY A 131 -14.61 -23.18 -1.63
C GLY A 131 -14.78 -22.96 -0.13
N ARG A 132 -13.69 -22.77 0.64
CA ARG A 132 -13.78 -22.52 2.10
C ARG A 132 -14.25 -21.10 2.40
N ASN A 133 -14.94 -20.94 3.53
CA ASN A 133 -15.25 -19.61 4.04
C ASN A 133 -13.97 -18.91 4.54
N VAL A 134 -13.80 -17.63 4.21
CA VAL A 134 -12.60 -16.87 4.61
C VAL A 134 -12.47 -16.76 6.13
N THR A 135 -13.58 -16.82 6.87
CA THR A 135 -13.56 -16.79 8.36
C THR A 135 -12.93 -18.03 8.98
N GLU A 136 -12.86 -19.14 8.26
CA GLU A 136 -12.27 -20.41 8.71
C GLU A 136 -10.76 -20.49 8.48
N LEU A 137 -10.18 -19.51 7.78
CA LEU A 137 -8.77 -19.49 7.41
C LEU A 137 -7.88 -18.99 8.57
N SER A 138 -6.62 -19.42 8.56
CA SER A 138 -5.57 -18.81 9.37
C SER A 138 -5.32 -17.34 9.01
N GLY A 139 -4.64 -16.60 9.89
CA GLY A 139 -4.29 -15.20 9.64
C GLY A 139 -3.52 -15.01 8.33
N GLY A 140 -2.52 -15.86 8.07
CA GLY A 140 -1.71 -15.79 6.86
C GLY A 140 -2.48 -16.15 5.59
N GLU A 141 -3.39 -17.14 5.66
CA GLU A 141 -4.25 -17.46 4.52
C GLU A 141 -5.20 -16.31 4.23
N ARG A 142 -5.81 -15.70 5.25
CA ARG A 142 -6.64 -14.49 5.07
C ARG A 142 -5.86 -13.34 4.40
N GLN A 143 -4.60 -13.17 4.81
CA GLN A 143 -3.75 -12.14 4.20
C GLN A 143 -3.46 -12.43 2.72
N LYS A 144 -3.18 -13.70 2.37
CA LYS A 144 -3.06 -14.09 0.95
C LYS A 144 -4.34 -13.81 0.17
N VAL A 145 -5.51 -14.08 0.75
CA VAL A 145 -6.81 -13.77 0.11
C VAL A 145 -6.99 -12.26 -0.10
N ALA A 146 -6.56 -11.42 0.86
CA ALA A 146 -6.61 -9.97 0.70
C ALA A 146 -5.74 -9.48 -0.46
N ILE A 147 -4.52 -10.02 -0.57
CA ILE A 147 -3.61 -9.71 -1.68
C ILE A 147 -4.18 -10.25 -3.00
N ALA A 148 -4.71 -11.48 -3.01
CA ALA A 148 -5.36 -12.06 -4.18
C ALA A 148 -6.50 -11.17 -4.68
N ARG A 149 -7.36 -10.68 -3.77
CA ARG A 149 -8.45 -9.75 -4.07
C ARG A 149 -7.95 -8.42 -4.64
N ALA A 150 -6.80 -7.92 -4.18
CA ALA A 150 -6.20 -6.72 -4.72
C ALA A 150 -5.56 -6.98 -6.10
N LEU A 151 -4.85 -8.08 -6.29
CA LEU A 151 -4.13 -8.39 -7.52
C LEU A 151 -5.06 -8.81 -8.68
N VAL A 152 -6.19 -9.49 -8.40
CA VAL A 152 -7.16 -9.87 -9.43
C VAL A 152 -7.81 -8.65 -10.10
N GLN A 153 -7.76 -7.50 -9.45
CA GLN A 153 -8.18 -6.21 -9.99
C GLN A 153 -7.27 -5.74 -11.13
N GLU A 154 -6.07 -6.34 -11.30
CA GLU A 154 -5.03 -5.94 -12.26
C GLU A 154 -4.69 -4.44 -12.11
N PRO A 155 -4.29 -3.99 -10.91
CA PRO A 155 -4.05 -2.59 -10.65
C PRO A 155 -2.73 -2.13 -11.29
N GLN A 156 -2.59 -0.81 -11.46
CA GLN A 156 -1.33 -0.15 -11.81
C GLN A 156 -0.62 0.40 -10.56
N LEU A 157 -1.40 0.63 -9.49
CA LEU A 157 -0.91 1.02 -8.17
C LEU A 157 -1.55 0.14 -7.10
N LEU A 158 -0.72 -0.47 -6.25
CA LEU A 158 -1.13 -1.18 -5.05
C LEU A 158 -0.79 -0.34 -3.83
N VAL A 159 -1.80 0.01 -3.03
CA VAL A 159 -1.63 0.71 -1.75
C VAL A 159 -1.72 -0.30 -0.62
N LEU A 160 -0.72 -0.29 0.28
CA LEU A 160 -0.65 -1.14 1.46
C LEU A 160 -0.63 -0.23 2.70
N ASP A 161 -1.76 -0.13 3.41
CA ASP A 161 -1.86 0.73 4.61
C ASP A 161 -1.63 -0.10 5.86
N GLU A 162 -0.41 -0.01 6.43
CA GLU A 162 0.03 -0.74 7.62
C GLU A 162 -0.29 -2.25 7.58
N PRO A 163 0.05 -2.94 6.49
CA PRO A 163 -0.47 -4.27 6.21
C PRO A 163 0.10 -5.37 7.12
N THR A 164 1.09 -5.05 7.96
CA THR A 164 1.78 -6.02 8.85
C THR A 164 1.35 -5.90 10.32
N GLY A 165 0.54 -4.91 10.69
CA GLY A 165 0.31 -4.51 12.09
C GLY A 165 -0.25 -5.60 13.04
N ASN A 166 -0.82 -6.68 12.52
CA ASN A 166 -1.41 -7.77 13.31
C ASN A 166 -0.94 -9.16 12.84
N LEU A 167 0.20 -9.24 12.15
CA LEU A 167 0.73 -10.49 11.60
C LEU A 167 1.88 -11.03 12.47
N ASP A 168 2.04 -12.34 12.46
CA ASP A 168 3.28 -12.96 12.92
C ASP A 168 4.40 -12.78 11.88
N ILE A 169 5.65 -13.01 12.29
CA ILE A 169 6.85 -12.79 11.46
C ILE A 169 6.78 -13.54 10.12
N ALA A 170 6.28 -14.78 10.11
CA ALA A 170 6.20 -15.59 8.90
C ALA A 170 5.20 -14.99 7.88
N ASN A 171 4.07 -14.50 8.35
CA ASN A 171 3.04 -13.86 7.54
C ASN A 171 3.46 -12.47 7.06
N GLU A 172 4.18 -11.71 7.89
CA GLU A 172 4.82 -10.45 7.47
C GLU A 172 5.79 -10.66 6.31
N GLN A 173 6.72 -11.62 6.46
CA GLN A 173 7.68 -11.96 5.40
C GLN A 173 7.00 -12.44 4.12
N LEU A 174 5.91 -13.20 4.25
CA LEU A 174 5.11 -13.63 3.10
C LEU A 174 4.53 -12.42 2.37
N LEU A 175 3.89 -11.50 3.09
CA LEU A 175 3.32 -10.28 2.53
C LEU A 175 4.37 -9.46 1.78
N MET A 176 5.55 -9.28 2.39
CA MET A 176 6.68 -8.56 1.78
C MET A 176 7.12 -9.21 0.46
N ARG A 177 7.23 -10.55 0.44
CA ARG A 177 7.56 -11.29 -0.79
C ARG A 177 6.50 -11.09 -1.88
N LEU A 178 5.22 -11.16 -1.51
CA LEU A 178 4.11 -10.96 -2.47
C LEU A 178 4.06 -9.54 -3.00
N ALA A 179 4.34 -8.53 -2.17
CA ALA A 179 4.45 -7.14 -2.60
C ALA A 179 5.62 -6.94 -3.59
N LYS A 180 6.80 -7.52 -3.30
CA LYS A 180 7.96 -7.51 -4.21
C LYS A 180 7.64 -8.19 -5.54
N LYS A 181 7.04 -9.38 -5.48
CA LYS A 181 6.63 -10.13 -6.68
C LYS A 181 5.66 -9.31 -7.54
N ALA A 182 4.64 -8.68 -6.92
CA ALA A 182 3.69 -7.83 -7.63
C ALA A 182 4.38 -6.63 -8.30
N ALA A 183 5.30 -5.96 -7.62
CA ALA A 183 6.06 -4.85 -8.19
C ALA A 183 6.92 -5.30 -9.38
N GLN A 184 7.74 -6.32 -9.20
CA GLN A 184 8.76 -6.73 -10.17
C GLN A 184 8.16 -7.48 -11.38
N GLU A 185 7.31 -8.49 -11.16
CA GLU A 185 6.79 -9.35 -12.23
C GLU A 185 5.61 -8.71 -12.97
N ARG A 186 4.76 -7.96 -12.27
CA ARG A 186 3.57 -7.32 -12.87
C ARG A 186 3.77 -5.84 -13.18
N HIS A 187 4.97 -5.28 -12.91
CA HIS A 187 5.28 -3.86 -13.08
C HIS A 187 4.27 -2.92 -12.42
N ILE A 188 3.77 -3.29 -11.24
CA ILE A 188 2.85 -2.50 -10.44
C ILE A 188 3.66 -1.54 -9.57
N ALA A 189 3.28 -0.27 -9.49
CA ALA A 189 3.79 0.61 -8.45
C ALA A 189 3.18 0.18 -7.10
N VAL A 190 4.00 0.01 -6.06
CA VAL A 190 3.52 -0.32 -4.71
C VAL A 190 3.83 0.83 -3.78
N LEU A 191 2.84 1.40 -3.12
CA LEU A 191 3.02 2.42 -2.09
C LEU A 191 2.54 1.87 -0.75
N SER A 192 3.46 1.72 0.20
CA SER A 192 3.18 1.12 1.50
C SER A 192 3.49 2.08 2.64
N SER A 193 2.70 2.06 3.71
CA SER A 193 3.09 2.55 5.03
C SER A 193 3.50 1.37 5.90
N LEU A 194 4.59 1.51 6.63
CA LEU A 194 5.09 0.51 7.56
C LEU A 194 5.53 1.20 8.86
N HIS A 195 5.33 0.52 9.99
CA HIS A 195 5.81 0.98 11.29
C HIS A 195 7.22 0.50 11.60
N ASP A 196 7.56 -0.71 11.22
CA ASP A 196 8.88 -1.28 11.41
C ASP A 196 9.86 -0.76 10.35
N LEU A 197 10.91 -0.05 10.80
CA LEU A 197 11.91 0.55 9.92
C LEU A 197 12.80 -0.50 9.25
N ASN A 198 13.03 -1.65 9.89
CA ASN A 198 13.83 -2.71 9.30
C ASN A 198 13.06 -3.40 8.17
N GLN A 199 11.76 -3.63 8.36
CA GLN A 199 10.89 -4.07 7.28
C GLN A 199 10.83 -3.05 6.13
N ALA A 200 10.69 -1.77 6.47
CA ALA A 200 10.69 -0.68 5.50
C ALA A 200 11.96 -0.70 4.64
N LEU A 201 13.14 -0.78 5.26
CA LEU A 201 14.43 -0.86 4.58
C LEU A 201 14.59 -2.14 3.75
N SER A 202 14.09 -3.26 4.23
CA SER A 202 14.11 -4.53 3.50
C SER A 202 13.24 -4.51 2.24
N LEU A 203 12.09 -3.82 2.30
CA LEU A 203 11.09 -3.81 1.22
C LEU A 203 11.29 -2.68 0.22
N GLY A 204 11.52 -1.45 0.70
CA GLY A 204 11.40 -0.23 -0.08
C GLY A 204 12.57 0.03 -1.04
N ASP A 205 12.26 0.55 -2.22
CA ASP A 205 13.22 1.09 -3.17
C ASP A 205 13.35 2.60 -2.99
N ARG A 206 12.25 3.29 -2.62
CA ARG A 206 12.14 4.73 -2.41
C ARG A 206 11.41 5.05 -1.12
N PHE A 207 11.89 6.04 -0.39
CA PHE A 207 11.34 6.46 0.90
C PHE A 207 10.82 7.88 0.82
N PHE A 208 9.61 8.08 1.31
CA PHE A 208 8.92 9.36 1.41
C PHE A 208 8.69 9.67 2.89
N PHE A 209 9.26 10.75 3.39
CA PHE A 209 9.11 11.16 4.79
C PHE A 209 8.03 12.23 4.91
N LEU A 210 6.90 11.84 5.49
CA LEU A 210 5.75 12.72 5.71
C LEU A 210 5.79 13.26 7.14
N LYS A 211 5.88 14.58 7.26
CA LYS A 211 5.88 15.30 8.53
C LYS A 211 4.93 16.49 8.40
N ASP A 212 4.00 16.62 9.36
CA ASP A 212 3.05 17.76 9.44
C ASP A 212 2.33 18.01 8.09
N GLY A 213 1.94 16.95 7.41
CA GLY A 213 1.23 17.01 6.14
C GLY A 213 2.06 17.35 4.90
N VAL A 214 3.39 17.38 5.02
CA VAL A 214 4.32 17.70 3.91
C VAL A 214 5.32 16.56 3.72
N ILE A 215 5.64 16.22 2.47
CA ILE A 215 6.80 15.36 2.18
C ILE A 215 8.07 16.21 2.33
N THR A 216 8.79 16.00 3.43
CA THR A 216 10.00 16.74 3.76
C THR A 216 11.25 16.21 3.06
N CYS A 217 11.26 14.91 2.74
CA CYS A 217 12.37 14.26 2.08
C CYS A 217 11.87 13.09 1.21
N THR A 218 12.49 12.92 0.05
CA THR A 218 12.31 11.77 -0.84
C THR A 218 13.68 11.24 -1.21
N ILE A 219 13.97 9.98 -0.88
CA ILE A 219 15.29 9.39 -1.07
C ILE A 219 15.20 7.94 -1.57
N PRO A 220 16.16 7.46 -2.38
CA PRO A 220 16.30 6.05 -2.69
C PRO A 220 16.80 5.29 -1.45
N ARG A 221 16.71 3.97 -1.49
CA ARG A 221 17.13 3.06 -0.40
C ARG A 221 18.54 3.37 0.10
N ASP A 222 19.49 3.55 -0.81
CA ASP A 222 20.90 3.76 -0.46
C ASP A 222 21.17 5.14 0.15
N GLY A 223 20.25 6.09 -0.08
CA GLY A 223 20.33 7.44 0.48
C GLY A 223 19.85 7.56 1.94
N VAL A 224 19.24 6.52 2.52
CA VAL A 224 18.75 6.56 3.91
C VAL A 224 19.98 6.65 4.85
N THR A 225 19.94 7.59 5.80
CA THR A 225 20.99 7.78 6.81
C THR A 225 20.38 7.92 8.20
N SER A 226 21.19 7.67 9.25
CA SER A 226 20.76 7.87 10.64
C SER A 226 20.28 9.31 10.90
N GLY A 227 20.91 10.30 10.25
CA GLY A 227 20.51 11.72 10.36
C GLY A 227 19.10 11.94 9.85
N ILE A 228 18.81 11.50 8.61
CA ILE A 228 17.47 11.63 7.99
C ILE A 228 16.40 10.93 8.83
N LEU A 229 16.69 9.73 9.34
CA LEU A 229 15.73 8.99 10.18
C LEU A 229 15.40 9.77 11.46
N ARG A 230 16.41 10.31 12.14
CA ARG A 230 16.22 11.12 13.36
C ARG A 230 15.43 12.39 13.09
N ASP A 231 15.78 13.12 12.03
CA ASP A 231 15.14 14.40 11.69
C ASP A 231 13.68 14.22 11.30
N ALA A 232 13.37 13.15 10.57
CA ALA A 232 12.02 12.90 10.07
C ALA A 232 11.11 12.20 11.08
N LEU A 233 11.65 11.25 11.86
CA LEU A 233 10.85 10.39 12.74
C LEU A 233 11.07 10.70 14.22
N GLY A 234 12.17 11.36 14.56
CA GLY A 234 12.59 11.59 15.95
C GLY A 234 13.22 10.36 16.59
N GLY A 235 13.63 10.51 17.86
CA GLY A 235 14.26 9.44 18.63
C GLY A 235 15.74 9.23 18.31
N ASP A 236 16.42 8.39 19.11
CA ASP A 236 17.81 7.97 18.86
C ASP A 236 17.83 6.76 17.91
N LEU A 237 17.82 7.04 16.62
CA LEU A 237 17.86 6.04 15.56
C LEU A 237 19.25 5.97 14.95
N ARG A 238 19.81 4.78 14.85
CA ARG A 238 21.12 4.51 14.24
C ARG A 238 20.98 3.48 13.15
N LEU A 239 21.41 3.83 11.95
CA LEU A 239 21.52 2.89 10.83
C LEU A 239 22.92 2.27 10.89
N VAL A 240 22.98 0.97 10.97
CA VAL A 240 24.21 0.15 10.96
C VAL A 240 24.15 -0.86 9.85
N GLU A 241 25.31 -1.32 9.40
CA GLU A 241 25.42 -2.42 8.44
C GLU A 241 25.91 -3.66 9.19
N VAL A 242 25.17 -4.76 9.07
CA VAL A 242 25.49 -6.05 9.70
C VAL A 242 25.37 -7.12 8.61
N GLU A 243 26.44 -7.84 8.32
CA GLU A 243 26.48 -8.89 7.29
C GLU A 243 25.99 -8.42 5.90
N GLY A 244 26.23 -7.16 5.57
CA GLY A 244 25.78 -6.56 4.29
C GLY A 244 24.32 -6.08 4.28
N GLU A 245 23.59 -6.26 5.39
CA GLU A 245 22.23 -5.75 5.56
C GLU A 245 22.20 -4.46 6.39
N ARG A 246 21.37 -3.51 5.99
CA ARG A 246 21.18 -2.24 6.69
C ARG A 246 20.08 -2.36 7.72
N ILE A 247 20.43 -2.17 8.98
CA ILE A 247 19.54 -2.35 10.14
C ILE A 247 19.45 -1.04 10.93
N VAL A 248 18.23 -0.68 11.34
CA VAL A 248 17.98 0.43 12.25
C VAL A 248 17.96 -0.08 13.69
N LEU A 249 18.87 0.45 14.49
CA LEU A 249 18.89 0.23 15.93
C LEU A 249 18.21 1.41 16.63
N HIS A 250 17.40 1.07 17.64
CA HIS A 250 16.85 2.08 18.56
C HIS A 250 17.85 2.27 19.71
N GLY A 251 18.29 3.49 19.94
CA GLY A 251 19.08 3.82 21.11
C GLY A 251 18.30 3.55 22.40
N ARG A 252 18.99 3.22 23.49
CA ARG A 252 18.36 3.12 24.81
C ARG A 252 17.87 4.52 25.19
N ALA A 253 16.57 4.64 25.53
CA ALA A 253 16.09 5.80 26.25
C ALA A 253 16.87 5.88 27.57
N THR A 254 17.73 6.88 27.71
CA THR A 254 18.39 7.23 28.97
C THR A 254 17.41 7.96 29.85
#